data_608c8f85aab59edb3b1f0d24b1a2863e
#
_entry.id   608c8f85aab59edb3b1f0d24b1a2863e
#
_cell.length_a   1.000
_cell.length_b   1.000
_cell.length_c   1.000
_cell.angle_alpha   90.00
_cell.angle_beta   90.00
_cell.angle_gamma   90.00
#
_symmetry.space_group_name_H-M   'P 1'
#
loop_
_entity.id
_entity.type
_entity.pdbx_description
1 polymer ?
#
loop_
_entity_poly.entity_id
_entity_poly.type
_entity_poly.pdbx_seq_one_letter_code
_entity_poly.pdbx_strand_id
1 'polypeptide(L)'
;MSDLPATRVGPVMIYSSRQKDVVMFYRELVGLSGEPDQIASWLDGANAQVVVHQPSAPETPPEVRSQAGFVVWFGVGDVKAAHDRAKRAGCVVGDFYGDYFFARDPDGRFVGIYASEDHQHDHED
;
A
#
# COMPACT_ATOMS: atom_id res chain seq x y z
N MET A 1 2.34 16.45 28.16
CA MET A 1 1.85 16.39 27.00
C MET A 1 2.71 17.04 26.03
N SER A 2 2.53 16.81 24.98
CA SER A 2 3.37 17.27 24.00
C SER A 2 2.70 18.33 23.19
N ASP A 3 3.38 19.41 22.96
CA ASP A 3 2.86 20.39 22.07
C ASP A 3 3.27 20.14 20.67
N LEU A 4 4.04 19.10 20.42
CA LEU A 4 4.46 18.81 19.06
C LEU A 4 3.36 18.11 18.30
N PRO A 5 3.21 18.38 17.03
CA PRO A 5 2.25 17.62 16.23
C PRO A 5 2.67 16.19 16.15
N ALA A 6 1.70 15.31 16.07
CA ALA A 6 1.99 13.90 15.92
C ALA A 6 2.66 13.66 14.58
N THR A 7 3.66 12.81 14.58
CA THR A 7 4.28 12.39 13.33
C THR A 7 3.32 11.46 12.63
N ARG A 8 3.14 11.66 11.34
CA ARG A 8 2.27 10.77 10.58
C ARG A 8 2.95 10.43 9.27
N VAL A 9 2.54 9.32 8.71
CA VAL A 9 3.04 8.92 7.41
C VAL A 9 2.37 9.79 6.36
N GLY A 10 3.17 10.43 5.53
CA GLY A 10 2.62 11.18 4.41
C GLY A 10 2.35 10.27 3.24
N PRO A 11 2.16 10.82 2.05
CA PRO A 11 1.96 9.97 0.88
C PRO A 11 3.16 9.08 0.64
N VAL A 12 2.91 7.84 0.31
CA VAL A 12 3.96 6.93 -0.10
C VAL A 12 4.01 6.96 -1.61
N MET A 13 5.16 7.34 -2.17
CA MET A 13 5.27 7.49 -3.60
C MET A 13 5.94 6.29 -4.21
N ILE A 14 5.32 5.74 -5.23
CA ILE A 14 5.80 4.58 -5.96
C ILE A 14 6.03 5.01 -7.40
N TYR A 15 7.22 4.75 -7.92
CA TYR A 15 7.53 5.06 -9.31
C TYR A 15 7.45 3.77 -10.11
N SER A 16 6.64 3.78 -11.17
CA SER A 16 6.41 2.55 -11.91
C SER A 16 6.08 2.86 -13.36
N SER A 17 6.66 2.10 -14.28
CA SER A 17 6.25 2.14 -15.66
C SER A 17 5.01 1.31 -15.93
N ARG A 18 4.50 0.65 -14.88
CA ARG A 18 3.29 -0.15 -14.97
C ARG A 18 2.20 0.45 -14.10
N GLN A 19 2.00 1.76 -14.22
CA GLN A 19 1.11 2.49 -13.32
C GLN A 19 -0.26 1.88 -13.23
N LYS A 20 -0.85 1.51 -14.38
CA LYS A 20 -2.20 0.99 -14.35
C LYS A 20 -2.29 -0.30 -13.54
N ASP A 21 -1.33 -1.20 -13.74
CA ASP A 21 -1.32 -2.45 -12.99
C ASP A 21 -1.10 -2.22 -11.51
N VAL A 22 -0.21 -1.29 -11.16
CA VAL A 22 0.06 -0.99 -9.77
C VAL A 22 -1.16 -0.35 -9.10
N VAL A 23 -1.81 0.58 -9.81
CA VAL A 23 -3.03 1.21 -9.28
C VAL A 23 -4.09 0.15 -9.02
N MET A 24 -4.28 -0.77 -9.97
CA MET A 24 -5.30 -1.80 -9.79
C MET A 24 -4.96 -2.71 -8.60
N PHE A 25 -3.68 -3.02 -8.41
CA PHE A 25 -3.27 -3.80 -7.26
C PHE A 25 -3.69 -3.11 -5.95
N TYR A 26 -3.39 -1.83 -5.81
CA TYR A 26 -3.68 -1.14 -4.56
C TYR A 26 -5.18 -0.89 -4.38
N ARG A 27 -5.91 -0.75 -5.47
CA ARG A 27 -7.37 -0.63 -5.36
C ARG A 27 -8.01 -1.97 -5.04
N GLU A 28 -7.63 -3.03 -5.75
CA GLU A 28 -8.34 -4.29 -5.66
C GLU A 28 -7.94 -5.12 -4.46
N LEU A 29 -6.69 -5.06 -4.07
CA LEU A 29 -6.23 -5.88 -2.96
C LEU A 29 -6.13 -5.11 -1.67
N VAL A 30 -5.71 -3.88 -1.72
CA VAL A 30 -5.53 -3.09 -0.51
C VAL A 30 -6.77 -2.28 -0.18
N GLY A 31 -7.53 -1.91 -1.19
CA GLY A 31 -8.79 -1.21 -0.95
C GLY A 31 -8.70 0.29 -0.98
N LEU A 32 -7.67 0.83 -1.62
CA LEU A 32 -7.57 2.28 -1.76
C LEU A 32 -8.48 2.76 -2.87
N SER A 33 -8.83 4.04 -2.85
CA SER A 33 -9.72 4.66 -3.83
C SER A 33 -8.95 5.62 -4.70
N GLY A 34 -9.22 5.62 -5.98
CA GLY A 34 -8.60 6.56 -6.90
C GLY A 34 -8.64 6.01 -8.30
N GLU A 35 -8.26 6.83 -9.25
CA GLU A 35 -8.28 6.44 -10.65
C GLU A 35 -6.90 6.55 -11.25
N PRO A 36 -6.57 5.67 -12.21
CA PRO A 36 -5.28 5.78 -12.88
C PRO A 36 -5.15 7.09 -13.64
N ASP A 37 -3.96 7.64 -13.61
CA ASP A 37 -3.65 8.86 -14.34
C ASP A 37 -2.33 8.63 -15.03
N GLN A 38 -2.06 9.36 -16.08
CA GLN A 38 -0.86 9.15 -16.86
C GLN A 38 0.40 9.55 -16.12
N ILE A 39 0.32 10.56 -15.29
CA ILE A 39 1.51 11.08 -14.62
C ILE A 39 1.58 10.59 -13.19
N ALA A 40 0.55 10.84 -12.43
CA ALA A 40 0.52 10.46 -11.02
C ALA A 40 -0.88 10.09 -10.63
N SER A 41 -1.05 8.89 -10.13
CA SER A 41 -2.34 8.40 -9.67
C SER A 41 -2.37 8.49 -8.16
N TRP A 42 -3.31 9.26 -7.62
CA TRP A 42 -3.44 9.48 -6.19
C TRP A 42 -4.49 8.54 -5.64
N LEU A 43 -4.08 7.70 -4.70
CA LEU A 43 -4.95 6.68 -4.13
C LEU A 43 -5.11 6.94 -2.65
N ASP A 44 -6.34 6.96 -2.18
CA ASP A 44 -6.65 7.36 -0.81
C ASP A 44 -7.23 6.23 0.00
N GLY A 45 -6.82 6.16 1.25
CA GLY A 45 -7.43 5.32 2.25
C GLY A 45 -7.85 6.17 3.42
N ALA A 46 -8.28 5.53 4.49
CA ALA A 46 -8.78 6.25 5.65
C ALA A 46 -7.71 7.15 6.27
N ASN A 47 -6.50 6.63 6.39
CA ASN A 47 -5.41 7.44 6.94
C ASN A 47 -4.11 7.15 6.22
N ALA A 48 -4.21 6.83 4.94
CA ALA A 48 -3.04 6.54 4.13
C ALA A 48 -3.26 7.06 2.74
N GLN A 49 -2.19 7.41 2.06
CA GLN A 49 -2.26 7.87 0.69
C GLN A 49 -1.08 7.31 -0.07
N VAL A 50 -1.34 6.76 -1.23
CA VAL A 50 -0.30 6.22 -2.09
C VAL A 50 -0.36 6.96 -3.43
N VAL A 51 0.79 7.38 -3.93
CA VAL A 51 0.87 8.03 -5.23
C VAL A 51 1.66 7.12 -6.15
N VAL A 52 1.06 6.71 -7.24
CA VAL A 52 1.75 5.89 -8.23
C VAL A 52 2.13 6.80 -9.39
N HIS A 53 3.41 7.06 -9.53
CA HIS A 53 3.94 8.04 -10.46
C HIS A 53 4.70 7.36 -11.58
N GLN A 54 4.69 7.96 -12.75
CA GLN A 54 5.51 7.45 -13.84
C GLN A 54 6.99 7.59 -13.47
N PRO A 55 7.86 6.77 -14.07
CA PRO A 55 9.26 6.76 -13.64
C PRO A 55 10.03 8.02 -13.97
N SER A 56 9.61 8.79 -14.95
CA SER A 56 10.35 9.98 -15.31
C SER A 56 9.83 11.16 -14.52
N ALA A 57 10.45 11.44 -13.42
CA ALA A 57 10.13 12.59 -12.58
C ALA A 57 11.37 13.45 -12.50
N PRO A 58 11.45 14.54 -13.26
CA PRO A 58 12.72 15.28 -13.36
C PRO A 58 13.23 15.79 -12.02
N GLU A 59 12.34 16.08 -11.11
CA GLU A 59 12.77 16.64 -9.84
C GLU A 59 13.17 15.57 -8.82
N THR A 60 13.10 14.29 -9.19
CA THR A 60 13.47 13.22 -8.27
C THR A 60 14.70 12.51 -8.81
N PRO A 61 15.75 12.34 -8.03
CA PRO A 61 16.93 11.65 -8.51
C PRO A 61 16.62 10.23 -8.96
N PRO A 62 17.28 9.77 -10.01
CA PRO A 62 17.01 8.42 -10.53
C PRO A 62 17.20 7.32 -9.51
N GLU A 63 18.17 7.44 -8.62
CA GLU A 63 18.39 6.41 -7.63
C GLU A 63 17.25 6.34 -6.64
N VAL A 64 16.56 7.44 -6.38
CA VAL A 64 15.41 7.42 -5.50
C VAL A 64 14.24 6.76 -6.20
N ARG A 65 14.05 7.07 -7.48
CA ARG A 65 12.93 6.49 -8.23
C ARG A 65 13.07 5.00 -8.40
N SER A 66 14.29 4.50 -8.42
CA SER A 66 14.50 3.07 -8.62
C SER A 66 14.72 2.33 -7.32
N GLN A 67 14.60 3.01 -6.19
CA GLN A 67 14.87 2.37 -4.93
C GLN A 67 13.85 1.30 -4.63
N ALA A 68 14.33 0.20 -4.15
CA ALA A 68 13.48 -0.84 -3.61
C ALA A 68 13.99 -1.07 -2.21
N GLY A 69 13.29 -1.73 -1.38
CA GLY A 69 13.93 -2.14 -0.18
C GLY A 69 13.24 -1.84 1.11
N PHE A 70 12.13 -1.13 1.11
CA PHE A 70 11.41 -1.10 2.37
C PHE A 70 9.98 -1.52 2.12
N VAL A 71 9.35 -1.99 3.19
CA VAL A 71 8.02 -2.56 3.13
C VAL A 71 7.04 -1.55 3.71
N VAL A 72 6.00 -1.26 2.98
CA VAL A 72 4.92 -0.42 3.48
C VAL A 72 3.83 -1.35 4.00
N TRP A 73 3.33 -1.05 5.19
CA TRP A 73 2.32 -1.87 5.83
C TRP A 73 0.97 -1.20 5.78
N PHE A 74 -0.06 -1.99 5.48
CA PHE A 74 -1.43 -1.50 5.44
C PHE A 74 -2.29 -2.31 6.40
N GLY A 75 -3.04 -1.61 7.25
CA GLY A 75 -3.98 -2.27 8.13
C GLY A 75 -5.33 -2.40 7.47
N VAL A 76 -5.91 -3.58 7.55
CA VAL A 76 -7.20 -3.86 6.92
C VAL A 76 -8.14 -4.43 7.96
N GLY A 77 -9.44 -4.29 7.72
CA GLY A 77 -10.42 -4.76 8.66
C GLY A 77 -10.61 -6.27 8.66
N ASP A 78 -10.35 -6.90 7.52
CA ASP A 78 -10.54 -8.34 7.39
C ASP A 78 -9.33 -8.92 6.67
N VAL A 79 -8.32 -9.30 7.45
CA VAL A 79 -7.06 -9.76 6.88
C VAL A 79 -7.22 -11.10 6.17
N LYS A 80 -8.16 -11.93 6.64
CA LYS A 80 -8.38 -13.21 5.99
C LYS A 80 -8.96 -13.01 4.59
N ALA A 81 -9.91 -12.10 4.46
CA ALA A 81 -10.49 -11.81 3.16
C ALA A 81 -9.45 -11.20 2.23
N ALA A 82 -8.59 -10.32 2.76
CA ALA A 82 -7.52 -9.74 1.97
C ALA A 82 -6.56 -10.81 1.48
N HIS A 83 -6.23 -11.76 2.37
CA HIS A 83 -5.35 -12.85 1.99
C HIS A 83 -5.97 -13.70 0.89
N ASP A 84 -7.26 -13.98 1.00
CA ASP A 84 -7.93 -14.78 -0.02
C ASP A 84 -7.91 -14.08 -1.38
N ARG A 85 -8.11 -12.78 -1.40
CA ARG A 85 -8.02 -12.01 -2.63
C ARG A 85 -6.60 -12.04 -3.22
N ALA A 86 -5.61 -11.87 -2.36
CA ALA A 86 -4.22 -11.87 -2.83
C ALA A 86 -3.83 -13.24 -3.35
N LYS A 87 -4.33 -14.29 -2.71
CA LYS A 87 -4.04 -15.63 -3.14
C LYS A 87 -4.65 -15.88 -4.52
N ARG A 88 -5.88 -15.43 -4.73
CA ARG A 88 -6.49 -15.58 -6.06
C ARG A 88 -5.73 -14.79 -7.12
N ALA A 89 -5.15 -13.66 -6.74
CA ALA A 89 -4.38 -12.85 -7.67
C ALA A 89 -2.96 -13.37 -7.86
N GLY A 90 -2.53 -14.35 -7.07
CA GLY A 90 -1.20 -14.91 -7.21
C GLY A 90 -0.09 -14.03 -6.69
N CYS A 91 -0.37 -13.14 -5.76
CA CYS A 91 0.64 -12.19 -5.31
C CYS A 91 1.06 -12.39 -3.84
N VAL A 92 0.60 -13.46 -3.19
CA VAL A 92 1.01 -13.72 -1.81
C VAL A 92 2.45 -14.20 -1.79
N VAL A 93 3.22 -13.73 -0.81
CA VAL A 93 4.60 -14.13 -0.60
C VAL A 93 4.67 -14.80 0.76
N GLY A 94 5.08 -16.06 0.77
CA GLY A 94 5.21 -16.80 2.02
C GLY A 94 3.87 -17.25 2.56
N ASP A 95 3.81 -17.40 3.86
CA ASP A 95 2.67 -18.00 4.53
C ASP A 95 1.72 -16.95 5.05
N PHE A 96 0.51 -17.40 5.35
CA PHE A 96 -0.43 -16.57 6.09
C PHE A 96 -0.18 -16.79 7.59
N TYR A 97 0.09 -15.72 8.32
CA TYR A 97 0.48 -15.85 9.71
C TYR A 97 -0.68 -15.60 10.68
N GLY A 98 -1.88 -15.62 10.17
CA GLY A 98 -3.07 -15.47 11.02
C GLY A 98 -3.56 -14.04 11.07
N ASP A 99 -2.71 -13.12 11.44
CA ASP A 99 -3.10 -11.71 11.51
C ASP A 99 -2.27 -10.84 10.57
N TYR A 100 -1.44 -11.40 9.74
CA TYR A 100 -0.77 -10.63 8.70
C TYR A 100 -0.20 -11.57 7.63
N PHE A 101 0.15 -10.99 6.50
CA PHE A 101 0.83 -11.70 5.42
C PHE A 101 1.54 -10.67 4.55
N PHE A 102 2.37 -11.17 3.65
CA PHE A 102 3.07 -10.30 2.70
C PHE A 102 2.58 -10.55 1.30
N ALA A 103 2.61 -9.51 0.48
CA ALA A 103 2.25 -9.60 -0.92
C ALA A 103 3.28 -8.83 -1.73
N ARG A 104 3.24 -9.04 -3.03
CA ARG A 104 4.18 -8.39 -3.94
C ARG A 104 3.37 -7.61 -4.96
N ASP A 105 3.70 -6.34 -5.14
CA ASP A 105 2.98 -5.54 -6.13
C ASP A 105 3.48 -5.89 -7.54
N PRO A 106 2.86 -5.35 -8.59
CA PRO A 106 3.25 -5.73 -9.95
C PRO A 106 4.69 -5.43 -10.33
N ASP A 107 5.34 -4.52 -9.63
CA ASP A 107 6.75 -4.22 -9.87
C ASP A 107 7.68 -5.02 -8.97
N GLY A 108 7.12 -5.86 -8.11
CA GLY A 108 7.93 -6.72 -7.26
C GLY A 108 8.23 -6.15 -5.90
N ARG A 109 7.63 -5.02 -5.53
CA ARG A 109 7.83 -4.47 -4.19
C ARG A 109 7.00 -5.24 -3.19
N PHE A 110 7.57 -5.45 -2.02
CA PHE A 110 6.83 -6.15 -0.97
C PHE A 110 5.95 -5.18 -0.21
N VAL A 111 4.76 -5.63 0.15
CA VAL A 111 3.91 -4.91 1.08
C VAL A 111 3.49 -5.84 2.18
N GLY A 112 3.24 -5.30 3.37
CA GLY A 112 2.70 -6.07 4.48
C GLY A 112 1.26 -5.70 4.69
N ILE A 113 0.42 -6.69 4.92
CA ILE A 113 -1.01 -6.49 5.18
C ILE A 113 -1.30 -7.10 6.53
N TYR A 114 -1.91 -6.34 7.42
CA TYR A 114 -2.14 -6.83 8.77
C TYR A 114 -3.56 -6.48 9.23
N ALA A 115 -4.00 -7.19 10.26
CA ALA A 115 -5.30 -6.95 10.84
C ALA A 115 -5.26 -5.67 11.66
N SER A 116 -6.11 -4.72 11.31
CA SER A 116 -6.11 -3.44 11.97
C SER A 116 -6.73 -3.57 13.36
N GLU A 117 -5.98 -3.17 14.37
CA GLU A 117 -6.48 -3.26 15.72
C GLU A 117 -7.44 -2.17 16.05
N ASP A 118 -7.36 -1.08 15.37
CA ASP A 118 -8.28 -0.01 15.61
C ASP A 118 -9.70 -0.43 15.42
N HIS A 119 -9.88 -1.28 14.44
CA HIS A 119 -11.20 -1.76 14.14
C HIS A 119 -11.78 -2.53 15.29
N GLN A 120 -10.95 -3.23 16.03
CA GLN A 120 -11.45 -4.00 17.14
C GLN A 120 -11.70 -3.18 18.33
N HIS A 121 -10.93 -2.15 18.54
CA HIS A 121 -11.15 -1.33 19.70
C HIS A 121 -12.46 -0.63 19.68
N ASP A 122 -12.90 -0.29 18.51
CA ASP A 122 -14.07 0.53 18.42
C ASP A 122 -15.25 -0.09 19.03
N HIS A 123 -15.41 -1.37 18.99
CA HIS A 123 -16.63 -1.87 19.50
C HIS A 123 -16.46 -2.59 20.79
N GLU A 124 -15.30 -2.62 21.31
CA GLU A 124 -15.20 -3.13 22.60
C GLU A 124 -15.63 -2.19 23.60
N ASP A 125 -15.66 -0.98 23.30
CA ASP A 125 -16.01 -0.05 24.30
C ASP A 125 -17.42 0.31 24.24
#